data_ef96ff36e97f85ee4dbb139cf29c7724
#
_entry.id   ef96ff36e97f85ee4dbb139cf29c7724
#
_cell.length_a   1.000
_cell.length_b   1.000
_cell.length_c   1.000
_cell.angle_alpha   90.00
_cell.angle_beta   90.00
_cell.angle_gamma   90.00
#
_symmetry.space_group_name_H-M   'P 1'
#
loop_
_entity.id
_entity.type
_entity.pdbx_description
1 polymer ?
#
loop_
_entity_poly.entity_id
_entity_poly.type
_entity_poly.pdbx_seq_one_letter_code
_entity_poly.pdbx_strand_id
1 'polypeptide(L)'
;MASTLADSAFVPPEIPRAFARRSDGFRHAAAGGLWLAPLVYLEHARFGPGWYGKVVSSDPERLLAWAVSKAIPRRALEVKSLPDLDMPRAGRRRLPGYHIDLWGARLALAYDPETLARARQRSVSLERLQPGTGDDQDRAGRNIQDPSAGERGR
;
A
#
# COMPACT_ATOMS: atom_id res chain seq x y z
N MET A 1 -10.21 21.41 49.24
CA MET A 1 -10.45 21.70 47.81
C MET A 1 -10.25 20.40 47.05
N ALA A 2 -11.34 19.74 46.71
CA ALA A 2 -11.29 18.51 45.94
C ALA A 2 -11.09 18.91 44.46
N SER A 3 -9.93 18.64 43.90
CA SER A 3 -9.69 18.66 42.45
C SER A 3 -10.54 17.55 41.84
N THR A 4 -11.62 17.93 41.20
CA THR A 4 -12.35 17.04 40.31
C THR A 4 -11.42 16.75 39.13
N LEU A 5 -10.72 15.62 39.19
CA LEU A 5 -10.14 15.03 37.98
C LEU A 5 -11.33 14.77 37.07
N ALA A 6 -11.45 15.60 36.02
CA ALA A 6 -12.39 15.37 34.95
C ALA A 6 -12.08 13.96 34.43
N ASP A 7 -13.04 13.09 34.58
CA ASP A 7 -13.08 11.75 34.03
C ASP A 7 -12.92 11.94 32.53
N SER A 8 -11.67 11.84 32.05
CA SER A 8 -11.36 11.87 30.62
C SER A 8 -11.96 10.60 30.05
N ALA A 9 -13.20 10.70 29.61
CA ALA A 9 -13.91 9.60 29.00
C ALA A 9 -13.00 9.00 27.92
N PHE A 10 -12.57 7.76 28.12
CA PHE A 10 -11.81 7.00 27.13
C PHE A 10 -12.66 6.93 25.86
N VAL A 11 -12.27 7.70 24.86
CA VAL A 11 -12.86 7.60 23.52
C VAL A 11 -12.09 6.51 22.81
N PRO A 12 -12.70 5.37 22.49
CA PRO A 12 -12.03 4.32 21.75
C PRO A 12 -11.57 4.86 20.39
N PRO A 13 -10.39 4.44 19.89
CA PRO A 13 -9.91 4.89 18.60
C PRO A 13 -10.89 4.46 17.51
N GLU A 14 -11.05 5.33 16.51
CA GLU A 14 -11.89 5.07 15.35
C GLU A 14 -11.37 3.84 14.58
N ILE A 15 -12.30 3.00 14.12
CA ILE A 15 -11.96 1.84 13.28
C ILE A 15 -11.97 2.31 11.83
N PRO A 16 -10.86 2.12 11.08
CA PRO A 16 -10.82 2.43 9.66
C PRO A 16 -11.90 1.67 8.89
N ARG A 17 -12.61 2.36 8.03
CA ARG A 17 -13.76 1.80 7.31
C ARG A 17 -13.39 1.44 5.87
N ALA A 18 -13.72 0.22 5.46
CA ALA A 18 -13.64 -0.23 4.07
C ALA A 18 -14.95 0.10 3.33
N PHE A 19 -14.85 0.30 2.02
CA PHE A 19 -15.99 0.59 1.14
C PHE A 19 -15.93 -0.31 -0.11
N ALA A 20 -17.09 -0.70 -0.61
CA ALA A 20 -17.19 -1.46 -1.83
C ALA A 20 -16.72 -0.65 -3.06
N ARG A 21 -17.00 0.66 -3.06
CA ARG A 21 -16.57 1.57 -4.12
C ARG A 21 -15.41 2.44 -3.63
N ARG A 22 -14.38 2.53 -4.43
CA ARG A 22 -13.22 3.37 -4.13
C ARG A 22 -13.57 4.87 -4.01
N SER A 23 -14.53 5.33 -4.78
CA SER A 23 -15.02 6.71 -4.71
C SER A 23 -15.64 7.05 -3.35
N ASP A 24 -16.37 6.12 -2.74
CA ASP A 24 -16.95 6.32 -1.40
C ASP A 24 -15.85 6.39 -0.35
N GLY A 25 -14.80 5.59 -0.49
CA GLY A 25 -13.62 5.67 0.36
C GLY A 25 -12.91 7.03 0.28
N PHE A 26 -12.72 7.56 -0.92
CA PHE A 26 -12.15 8.91 -1.10
C PHE A 26 -13.02 10.00 -0.49
N ARG A 27 -14.33 9.94 -0.63
CA ARG A 27 -15.25 10.90 0.00
C ARG A 27 -15.21 10.82 1.52
N HIS A 28 -15.18 9.60 2.06
CA HIS A 28 -15.05 9.39 3.50
C HIS A 28 -13.75 9.98 4.05
N ALA A 29 -12.62 9.71 3.38
CA ALA A 29 -11.33 10.28 3.75
C ALA A 29 -11.30 11.80 3.63
N ALA A 30 -11.86 12.37 2.55
CA ALA A 30 -11.94 13.82 2.34
C ALA A 30 -12.80 14.51 3.40
N ALA A 31 -13.79 13.83 3.95
CA ALA A 31 -14.61 14.31 5.08
C ALA A 31 -13.94 14.13 6.45
N GLY A 32 -12.71 13.63 6.50
CA GLY A 32 -11.94 13.44 7.72
C GLY A 32 -12.09 12.07 8.38
N GLY A 33 -12.84 11.15 7.79
CA GLY A 33 -12.92 9.77 8.25
C GLY A 33 -11.67 8.95 7.93
N LEU A 34 -11.51 7.81 8.59
CA LEU A 34 -10.43 6.86 8.30
C LEU A 34 -10.90 5.84 7.26
N TRP A 35 -10.35 5.91 6.07
CA TRP A 35 -10.63 4.97 5.00
C TRP A 35 -9.58 3.87 4.94
N LEU A 36 -10.02 2.62 5.09
CA LEU A 36 -9.20 1.44 4.83
C LEU A 36 -9.24 1.15 3.33
N ALA A 37 -8.18 1.48 2.63
CA ALA A 37 -8.07 1.26 1.20
C ALA A 37 -7.94 -0.25 0.88
N PRO A 38 -8.39 -0.70 -0.30
CA PRO A 38 -8.23 -2.09 -0.71
C PRO A 38 -6.77 -2.51 -0.74
N LEU A 39 -6.51 -3.79 -0.43
CA LEU A 39 -5.20 -4.39 -0.59
C LEU A 39 -4.77 -4.37 -2.06
N VAL A 40 -3.52 -4.04 -2.30
CA VAL A 40 -2.89 -4.03 -3.62
C VAL A 40 -1.65 -4.93 -3.60
N TYR A 41 -1.53 -5.82 -4.59
CA TYR A 41 -0.30 -6.58 -4.80
C TYR A 41 0.63 -5.79 -5.71
N LEU A 42 1.84 -5.55 -5.24
CA LEU A 42 2.85 -4.83 -6.02
C LEU A 42 4.27 -5.25 -5.62
N GLU A 43 5.21 -5.04 -6.52
CA GLU A 43 6.63 -5.10 -6.20
C GLU A 43 7.09 -3.74 -5.69
N HIS A 44 7.43 -3.72 -4.40
CA HIS A 44 7.97 -2.51 -3.80
C HIS A 44 9.50 -2.54 -3.89
N ALA A 45 10.10 -1.47 -4.38
CA ALA A 45 11.55 -1.39 -4.60
C ALA A 45 12.38 -1.67 -3.32
N ARG A 46 11.84 -1.32 -2.15
CA ARG A 46 12.50 -1.49 -0.86
C ARG A 46 12.11 -2.77 -0.13
N PHE A 47 10.82 -3.17 -0.22
CA PHE A 47 10.26 -4.26 0.58
C PHE A 47 9.93 -5.52 -0.23
N GLY A 48 10.14 -5.47 -1.54
CA GLY A 48 9.87 -6.58 -2.45
C GLY A 48 8.39 -6.79 -2.79
N PRO A 49 8.08 -7.89 -3.49
CA PRO A 49 6.72 -8.21 -3.87
C PRO A 49 5.86 -8.59 -2.66
N GLY A 50 4.61 -8.17 -2.68
CA GLY A 50 3.67 -8.51 -1.61
C GLY A 50 2.39 -7.69 -1.65
N TRP A 51 1.56 -7.93 -0.65
CA TRP A 51 0.34 -7.17 -0.43
C TRP A 51 0.63 -5.94 0.42
N TYR A 52 0.08 -4.83 -0.03
CA TYR A 52 0.16 -3.54 0.65
C TYR A 52 -1.23 -2.98 0.84
N GLY A 53 -1.44 -2.37 1.98
CA GLY A 53 -2.65 -1.65 2.32
C GLY A 53 -2.32 -0.27 2.83
N LYS A 54 -3.34 0.53 3.06
CA LYS A 54 -3.18 1.85 3.67
C LYS A 54 -4.45 2.33 4.34
N VAL A 55 -4.26 3.14 5.36
CA VAL A 55 -5.34 3.94 5.96
C VAL A 55 -5.15 5.38 5.54
N VAL A 56 -6.20 5.99 5.04
CA VAL A 56 -6.19 7.33 4.41
C VAL A 56 -7.19 8.24 5.12
N SER A 57 -6.81 9.50 5.36
CA SER A 57 -7.69 10.53 5.89
C SER A 57 -7.21 11.92 5.50
N SER A 58 -8.11 12.89 5.45
CA SER A 58 -7.76 14.30 5.39
C SER A 58 -7.48 14.90 6.78
N ASP A 59 -7.78 14.17 7.85
CA ASP A 59 -7.57 14.57 9.24
C ASP A 59 -6.34 13.83 9.81
N PRO A 60 -5.17 14.50 9.90
CA PRO A 60 -3.95 13.88 10.38
C PRO A 60 -4.01 13.50 11.86
N GLU A 61 -4.74 14.26 12.69
CA GLU A 61 -4.86 13.99 14.12
C GLU A 61 -5.63 12.69 14.39
N ARG A 62 -6.74 12.47 13.68
CA ARG A 62 -7.50 11.22 13.76
C ARG A 62 -6.67 10.03 13.29
N LEU A 63 -5.95 10.20 12.19
CA LEU A 63 -5.09 9.14 11.62
C LEU A 63 -3.94 8.81 12.57
N LEU A 64 -3.31 9.81 13.18
CA LEU A 64 -2.28 9.61 14.19
C LEU A 64 -2.79 8.95 15.46
N ALA A 65 -3.97 9.34 15.95
CA ALA A 65 -4.60 8.70 17.10
C ALA A 65 -4.83 7.21 16.88
N TRP A 66 -5.31 6.83 15.69
CA TRP A 66 -5.42 5.43 15.30
C TRP A 66 -4.06 4.74 15.25
N ALA A 67 -3.07 5.32 14.60
CA ALA A 67 -1.74 4.75 14.47
C ALA A 67 -1.09 4.47 15.84
N VAL A 68 -1.16 5.43 16.73
CA VAL A 68 -0.64 5.30 18.11
C VAL A 68 -1.34 4.16 18.85
N SER A 69 -2.67 4.02 18.70
CA SER A 69 -3.43 2.92 19.31
C SER A 69 -3.00 1.54 18.80
N LYS A 70 -2.38 1.47 17.62
CA LYS A 70 -1.85 0.25 16.99
C LYS A 70 -0.34 0.11 17.12
N ALA A 71 0.30 0.91 17.96
CA ALA A 71 1.75 0.97 18.12
C ALA A 71 2.51 1.25 16.81
N ILE A 72 1.87 1.94 15.86
CA ILE A 72 2.51 2.43 14.64
C ILE A 72 3.16 3.78 14.95
N PRO A 73 4.45 3.97 14.64
CA PRO A 73 5.13 5.21 14.97
C PRO A 73 4.58 6.41 14.19
N ARG A 74 4.53 7.58 14.82
CA ARG A 74 4.02 8.82 14.20
C ARG A 74 4.71 9.18 12.89
N ARG A 75 5.99 8.84 12.73
CA ARG A 75 6.77 9.04 11.50
C ARG A 75 6.27 8.22 10.29
N ALA A 76 5.37 7.26 10.49
CA ALA A 76 4.75 6.50 9.41
C ALA A 76 3.67 7.29 8.67
N LEU A 77 3.27 8.45 9.18
CA LEU A 77 2.33 9.34 8.51
C LEU A 77 3.00 10.02 7.33
N GLU A 78 2.41 9.87 6.16
CA GLU A 78 2.88 10.50 4.92
C GLU A 78 1.80 11.38 4.32
N VAL A 79 2.23 12.45 3.65
CA VAL A 79 1.32 13.34 2.92
C VAL A 79 0.84 12.65 1.65
N LYS A 80 -0.47 12.74 1.41
CA LYS A 80 -1.10 12.22 0.21
C LYS A 80 -2.16 13.22 -0.29
N SER A 81 -2.14 13.53 -1.57
CA SER A 81 -3.24 14.30 -2.13
C SER A 81 -4.43 13.40 -2.50
N LEU A 82 -5.64 13.89 -2.22
CA LEU A 82 -6.89 13.22 -2.53
C LEU A 82 -7.57 13.88 -3.74
N PRO A 83 -8.25 13.13 -4.62
CA PRO A 83 -9.04 13.73 -5.69
C PRO A 83 -10.28 14.42 -5.11
N ASP A 84 -10.58 15.63 -5.60
CA ASP A 84 -11.87 16.27 -5.33
C ASP A 84 -12.93 15.67 -6.26
N LEU A 85 -13.67 14.69 -5.76
CA LEU A 85 -14.66 13.95 -6.56
C LEU A 85 -15.92 14.75 -6.89
N ASP A 86 -16.11 15.92 -6.28
CA ASP A 86 -17.22 16.83 -6.60
C ASP A 86 -16.92 17.66 -7.86
N MET A 87 -15.69 17.59 -8.36
CA MET A 87 -15.29 18.24 -9.61
C MET A 87 -15.22 17.26 -10.78
N PRO A 88 -15.46 17.74 -12.03
CA PRO A 88 -15.25 16.95 -13.24
C PRO A 88 -13.82 16.39 -13.30
N ARG A 89 -13.66 15.24 -13.97
CA ARG A 89 -12.36 14.56 -14.08
C ARG A 89 -11.29 15.45 -14.74
N ALA A 90 -11.67 16.20 -15.76
CA ALA A 90 -10.83 17.22 -16.37
C ALA A 90 -10.76 18.45 -15.46
N GLY A 91 -9.54 18.87 -15.10
CA GLY A 91 -9.32 20.00 -14.20
C GLY A 91 -9.62 19.75 -12.73
N ARG A 92 -9.79 18.47 -12.32
CA ARG A 92 -10.02 18.09 -10.92
C ARG A 92 -8.86 18.53 -10.05
N ARG A 93 -9.15 19.35 -9.05
CA ARG A 93 -8.16 19.77 -8.06
C ARG A 93 -7.85 18.60 -7.10
N ARG A 94 -6.72 18.75 -6.43
CA ARG A 94 -6.29 17.83 -5.37
C ARG A 94 -6.58 18.45 -4.01
N LEU A 95 -7.13 17.65 -3.11
CA LEU A 95 -7.35 18.01 -1.72
C LEU A 95 -6.18 17.50 -0.87
N PRO A 96 -5.84 18.19 0.22
CA PRO A 96 -4.83 17.70 1.15
C PRO A 96 -5.33 16.42 1.83
N GLY A 97 -4.42 15.49 2.06
CA GLY A 97 -4.69 14.25 2.76
C GLY A 97 -3.40 13.63 3.28
N TYR A 98 -3.58 12.53 3.99
CA TYR A 98 -2.51 11.79 4.65
C TYR A 98 -2.79 10.30 4.54
N HIS A 99 -1.76 9.49 4.64
CA HIS A 99 -1.91 8.05 4.72
C HIS A 99 -0.83 7.41 5.60
N ILE A 100 -1.14 6.21 6.02
CA ILE A 100 -0.19 5.30 6.65
C ILE A 100 -0.20 4.02 5.84
N ASP A 101 0.96 3.65 5.31
CA ASP A 101 1.14 2.41 4.58
C ASP A 101 1.27 1.22 5.52
N LEU A 102 0.67 0.11 5.13
CA LEU A 102 0.65 -1.13 5.89
C LEU A 102 1.18 -2.26 5.01
N TRP A 103 2.10 -3.04 5.56
CA TRP A 103 2.65 -4.23 4.91
C TRP A 103 3.07 -5.27 5.95
N GLY A 104 3.26 -6.50 5.54
CA GLY A 104 3.69 -7.57 6.43
C GLY A 104 2.75 -7.76 7.61
N ALA A 105 3.30 -7.84 8.80
CA ALA A 105 2.54 -8.03 10.04
C ALA A 105 1.59 -6.88 10.36
N ARG A 106 1.85 -5.66 9.87
CA ARG A 106 0.99 -4.50 10.08
C ARG A 106 -0.37 -4.60 9.39
N LEU A 107 -0.49 -5.42 8.35
CA LEU A 107 -1.76 -5.65 7.68
C LEU A 107 -2.83 -6.17 8.65
N ALA A 108 -2.46 -7.04 9.58
CA ALA A 108 -3.37 -7.59 10.59
C ALA A 108 -3.89 -6.55 11.61
N LEU A 109 -3.29 -5.36 11.66
CA LEU A 109 -3.74 -4.26 12.52
C LEU A 109 -5.00 -3.58 11.98
N ALA A 110 -5.29 -3.71 10.69
CA ALA A 110 -6.39 -3.02 10.03
C ALA A 110 -7.30 -3.93 9.21
N TYR A 111 -6.77 -4.99 8.61
CA TYR A 111 -7.51 -5.92 7.77
C TYR A 111 -7.91 -7.17 8.56
N ASP A 112 -9.12 -7.65 8.33
CA ASP A 112 -9.62 -8.85 8.98
C ASP A 112 -8.92 -10.14 8.45
N PRO A 113 -8.91 -11.23 9.24
CA PRO A 113 -8.23 -12.47 8.86
C PRO A 113 -8.74 -13.08 7.55
N GLU A 114 -10.02 -12.94 7.24
CA GLU A 114 -10.61 -13.48 6.02
C GLU A 114 -10.13 -12.73 4.78
N THR A 115 -10.07 -11.40 4.84
CA THR A 115 -9.52 -10.56 3.77
C THR A 115 -8.06 -10.91 3.49
N LEU A 116 -7.25 -11.09 4.55
CA LEU A 116 -5.85 -11.48 4.43
C LEU A 116 -5.69 -12.90 3.89
N ALA A 117 -6.54 -13.83 4.27
CA ALA A 117 -6.52 -15.20 3.74
C ALA A 117 -6.84 -15.22 2.25
N ARG A 118 -7.83 -14.48 1.80
CA ARG A 118 -8.17 -14.33 0.37
C ARG A 118 -7.03 -13.72 -0.43
N ALA A 119 -6.34 -12.73 0.12
CA ALA A 119 -5.17 -12.13 -0.51
C ALA A 119 -4.05 -13.16 -0.70
N ARG A 120 -3.75 -13.97 0.32
CA ARG A 120 -2.75 -15.04 0.24
C ARG A 120 -3.09 -16.09 -0.82
N GLN A 121 -4.35 -16.48 -0.95
CA GLN A 121 -4.81 -17.41 -1.99
C GLN A 121 -4.59 -16.84 -3.39
N ARG A 122 -4.84 -15.53 -3.59
CA ARG A 122 -4.56 -14.85 -4.87
C ARG A 122 -3.08 -14.82 -5.19
N SER A 123 -2.19 -14.63 -4.21
CA SER A 123 -0.74 -14.66 -4.41
C SER A 123 -0.29 -16.00 -4.97
N VAL A 124 -0.73 -17.11 -4.40
CA VAL A 124 -0.42 -18.47 -4.90
C VAL A 124 -0.87 -18.66 -6.34
N SER A 125 -2.03 -18.13 -6.71
CA SER A 125 -2.53 -18.20 -8.08
C SER A 125 -1.71 -17.32 -9.05
N LEU A 126 -1.28 -16.14 -8.62
CA LEU A 126 -0.44 -15.24 -9.42
C LEU A 126 0.96 -15.81 -9.65
N GLU A 127 1.57 -16.42 -8.65
CA GLU A 127 2.85 -17.10 -8.77
C GLU A 127 2.80 -18.30 -9.74
N ARG A 128 1.67 -19.00 -9.77
CA ARG A 128 1.45 -20.10 -10.72
C ARG A 128 1.23 -19.63 -12.15
N LEU A 129 0.75 -18.39 -12.36
CA LEU A 129 0.49 -17.81 -13.67
C LEU A 129 1.72 -17.08 -14.25
N GLN A 130 2.73 -16.79 -13.44
CA GLN A 130 4.01 -16.31 -13.96
C GLN A 130 4.73 -17.52 -14.55
N PRO A 131 4.96 -17.56 -15.88
CA PRO A 131 5.82 -18.58 -16.47
C PRO A 131 7.18 -18.44 -15.79
N GLY A 132 7.64 -19.53 -15.20
CA GLY A 132 8.90 -19.55 -14.47
C GLY A 132 10.00 -18.86 -15.26
N THR A 133 10.68 -17.93 -14.65
CA THR A 133 12.01 -17.46 -15.05
C THR A 133 13.02 -18.56 -14.72
N GLY A 134 12.67 -19.78 -15.13
CA GLY A 134 13.55 -20.94 -15.17
C GLY A 134 14.07 -21.11 -16.59
N ASP A 135 15.38 -21.08 -16.74
CA ASP A 135 16.13 -21.55 -17.88
C ASP A 135 16.32 -20.65 -19.11
N ASP A 136 16.70 -19.39 -18.91
CA ASP A 136 17.38 -18.67 -19.99
C ASP A 136 18.86 -18.32 -19.67
N GLN A 137 19.45 -18.95 -18.66
CA GLN A 137 20.91 -18.75 -18.38
C GLN A 137 21.82 -19.73 -19.06
N ASP A 138 21.32 -20.71 -19.84
CA ASP A 138 22.18 -21.70 -20.53
C ASP A 138 22.37 -21.46 -22.02
N ARG A 139 22.03 -20.29 -22.55
CA ARG A 139 22.25 -19.97 -23.97
C ARG A 139 23.31 -18.90 -24.28
N ALA A 140 24.02 -18.40 -23.31
CA ALA A 140 25.11 -17.45 -23.49
C ALA A 140 26.51 -18.10 -23.53
N GLY A 141 26.60 -19.35 -23.92
CA GLY A 141 27.86 -20.12 -23.96
C GLY A 141 28.17 -20.80 -25.28
N ARG A 142 27.74 -20.29 -26.44
CA ARG A 142 28.27 -20.74 -27.73
C ARG A 142 29.08 -19.65 -28.36
N ASN A 143 30.34 -19.74 -28.02
CA ASN A 143 31.52 -19.24 -28.71
C ASN A 143 31.36 -19.38 -30.24
N ILE A 144 31.15 -18.28 -30.92
CA ILE A 144 31.35 -18.22 -32.36
C ILE A 144 32.82 -17.88 -32.54
N GLN A 145 33.64 -18.94 -32.74
CA GLN A 145 34.95 -18.79 -33.34
C GLN A 145 34.74 -18.29 -34.76
N ASP A 146 35.23 -17.12 -35.01
CA ASP A 146 35.36 -16.53 -36.34
C ASP A 146 36.59 -17.13 -37.03
N PRO A 147 36.48 -17.87 -38.16
CA PRO A 147 37.58 -18.37 -38.90
C PRO A 147 37.85 -17.46 -40.11
N SER A 148 38.42 -16.28 -39.89
CA SER A 148 38.97 -15.53 -41.01
C SER A 148 40.13 -14.63 -40.60
N ALA A 149 41.24 -15.27 -40.23
CA ALA A 149 42.56 -14.67 -40.38
C ALA A 149 43.25 -15.40 -41.55
N GLY A 150 42.82 -15.08 -42.76
CA GLY A 150 43.44 -15.49 -43.97
C GLY A 150 44.39 -14.41 -44.49
N GLU A 151 45.66 -14.74 -44.50
CA GLU A 151 46.74 -14.32 -45.37
C GLU A 151 46.36 -13.29 -46.45
N ARG A 152 47.14 -12.25 -46.54
CA ARG A 152 47.71 -11.79 -47.81
C ARG A 152 49.04 -11.14 -47.56
N GLY A 153 50.07 -11.89 -47.96
CA GLY A 153 51.38 -11.36 -48.29
C GLY A 153 51.37 -10.69 -49.66
N ARG A 154 52.22 -9.82 -49.79
CA ARG A 154 53.11 -9.26 -50.82
C ARG A 154 53.14 -7.75 -50.75
#